data_cd8b6dff5279378075f3d51c54ea26de
#
_entry.id   cd8b6dff5279378075f3d51c54ea26de
#
_cell.length_a   1.000
_cell.length_b   1.000
_cell.length_c   1.000
_cell.angle_alpha   90.00
_cell.angle_beta   90.00
_cell.angle_gamma   90.00
#
_symmetry.space_group_name_H-M   'P 1'
#
loop_
_entity.id
_entity.type
_entity.pdbx_description
1 polymer ?
#
loop_
_entity_poly.entity_id
_entity_poly.type
_entity_poly.pdbx_seq_one_letter_code
_entity_poly.pdbx_strand_id
1 'polypeptide(L)'
;MALMEEEQLVVRWLTQYGPMSKSMIRKLLHYKTSVTVGRILTGLRRRNYITEIENGRYFATDKFCKVDPRMQEALWVLLQFAEQISPNAHHAADEPAQIFFLKEKIGYEIVVLYDQEDHLVALLQPQRKMKYIFVIPNLEFADQLQLPDVPCLFAVIEPGDTEIPQISFYSD
;
A
#
# COMPACT_ATOMS: atom_id res chain seq x y z
N MET A 1 16.03 22.98 9.54
CA MET A 1 14.71 23.42 9.04
C MET A 1 13.71 22.27 9.18
N ALA A 2 12.59 22.52 9.80
CA ALA A 2 11.55 21.50 9.96
C ALA A 2 10.93 21.10 8.61
N LEU A 3 10.55 19.84 8.49
CA LEU A 3 9.84 19.34 7.32
C LEU A 3 8.40 19.89 7.27
N MET A 4 7.93 20.21 6.09
CA MET A 4 6.52 20.53 5.86
C MET A 4 5.67 19.26 6.02
N GLU A 5 4.36 19.44 6.16
CA GLU A 5 3.43 18.31 6.39
C GLU A 5 3.55 17.21 5.32
N GLU A 6 3.51 17.57 4.05
CA GLU A 6 3.62 16.61 2.96
C GLU A 6 4.99 15.94 2.89
N GLU A 7 6.05 16.66 3.24
CA GLU A 7 7.39 16.09 3.33
C GLU A 7 7.48 15.04 4.44
N GLN A 8 6.86 15.32 5.60
CA GLN A 8 6.75 14.36 6.70
C GLN A 8 5.96 13.12 6.31
N LEU A 9 4.85 13.30 5.57
CA LEU A 9 4.05 12.20 5.04
C LEU A 9 4.89 11.28 4.14
N VAL A 10 5.61 11.84 3.18
CA VAL A 10 6.44 11.06 2.25
C VAL A 10 7.52 10.28 2.99
N VAL A 11 8.25 10.90 3.90
CA VAL A 11 9.29 10.23 4.69
C VAL A 11 8.68 9.11 5.53
N ARG A 12 7.53 9.35 6.15
CA ARG A 12 6.80 8.35 6.94
C ARG A 12 6.37 7.15 6.10
N TRP A 13 5.80 7.37 4.91
CA TRP A 13 5.40 6.30 4.01
C TRP A 13 6.58 5.45 3.55
N LEU A 14 7.68 6.08 3.16
CA LEU A 14 8.89 5.37 2.76
C LEU A 14 9.52 4.58 3.92
N THR A 15 9.38 5.08 5.15
CA THR A 15 9.83 4.35 6.35
C THR A 15 8.96 3.14 6.64
N GLN A 16 7.64 3.27 6.52
CA GLN A 16 6.69 2.20 6.85
C GLN A 16 6.56 1.15 5.75
N TYR A 17 6.47 1.58 4.50
CA TYR A 17 6.18 0.71 3.36
C TYR A 17 7.41 0.30 2.57
N GLY A 18 8.55 0.92 2.84
CA GLY A 18 9.74 0.75 2.03
C GLY A 18 9.69 1.55 0.73
N PRO A 19 10.48 1.16 -0.28
CA PRO A 19 10.59 1.92 -1.51
C PRO A 19 9.27 2.10 -2.26
N MET A 20 9.05 3.29 -2.79
CA MET A 20 7.86 3.65 -3.57
C MET A 20 8.26 4.39 -4.84
N SER A 21 7.57 4.11 -5.92
CA SER A 21 7.74 4.86 -7.17
C SER A 21 7.17 6.28 -7.05
N LYS A 22 7.62 7.18 -7.90
CA LYS A 22 7.06 8.54 -7.99
C LYS A 22 5.55 8.53 -8.25
N SER A 23 5.08 7.63 -9.11
CA SER A 23 3.64 7.47 -9.41
C SER A 23 2.82 7.08 -8.19
N MET A 24 3.33 6.19 -7.33
CA MET A 24 2.67 5.83 -6.07
C MET A 24 2.55 7.04 -5.14
N ILE A 25 3.65 7.77 -4.95
CA ILE A 25 3.68 8.96 -4.10
C ILE A 25 2.71 10.04 -4.63
N ARG A 26 2.68 10.24 -5.95
CA ARG A 26 1.74 11.17 -6.58
C ARG A 26 0.29 10.78 -6.34
N LYS A 27 -0.06 9.51 -6.40
CA LYS A 27 -1.42 9.04 -6.11
C LYS A 27 -1.81 9.26 -4.64
N LEU A 28 -0.91 9.02 -3.70
CA LEU A 28 -1.16 9.28 -2.29
C LEU A 28 -1.26 10.78 -1.98
N LEU A 29 -0.53 11.62 -2.70
CA LEU A 29 -0.61 13.09 -2.65
C LEU A 29 -1.52 13.65 -3.75
N HIS A 30 -2.62 12.98 -4.05
CA HIS A 30 -3.53 13.31 -5.16
C HIS A 30 -4.07 14.75 -5.12
N TYR A 31 -4.17 15.35 -3.93
CA TYR A 31 -4.62 16.71 -3.71
C TYR A 31 -3.54 17.79 -4.04
N LYS A 32 -2.32 17.36 -4.40
CA LYS A 32 -1.23 18.22 -4.87
C LYS A 32 -0.98 18.04 -6.36
N THR A 33 -0.52 19.10 -7.00
CA THR A 33 -0.13 19.02 -8.41
C THR A 33 1.12 18.16 -8.60
N SER A 34 1.28 17.59 -9.78
CA SER A 34 2.47 16.83 -10.19
C SER A 34 3.77 17.63 -10.01
N VAL A 35 3.73 18.93 -10.31
CA VAL A 35 4.87 19.86 -10.13
C VAL A 35 5.22 19.99 -8.64
N THR A 36 4.23 20.17 -7.78
CA THR A 36 4.42 20.28 -6.33
C THR A 36 5.03 18.99 -5.76
N VAL A 37 4.51 17.83 -6.13
CA VAL A 37 5.07 16.53 -5.71
C VAL A 37 6.54 16.40 -6.16
N GLY A 38 6.87 16.77 -7.39
CA GLY A 38 8.23 16.78 -7.88
C GLY A 38 9.17 17.68 -7.06
N ARG A 39 8.69 18.86 -6.64
CA ARG A 39 9.46 19.77 -5.76
C ARG A 39 9.67 19.19 -4.37
N ILE A 40 8.67 18.55 -3.79
CA ILE A 40 8.77 17.86 -2.49
C ILE A 40 9.86 16.79 -2.55
N LEU A 41 9.82 15.92 -3.55
CA LEU A 41 10.80 14.84 -3.72
C LEU A 41 12.22 15.37 -3.95
N THR A 42 12.36 16.38 -4.80
CA THR A 42 13.67 17.03 -5.04
C THR A 42 14.22 17.66 -3.78
N GLY A 43 13.39 18.36 -3.01
CA GLY A 43 13.77 18.99 -1.75
C GLY A 43 14.23 17.98 -0.69
N LEU A 44 13.48 16.89 -0.52
CA LEU A 44 13.82 15.79 0.41
C LEU A 44 15.13 15.10 0.01
N ARG A 45 15.34 14.87 -1.28
CA ARG A 45 16.59 14.27 -1.78
C ARG A 45 17.80 15.17 -1.55
N ARG A 46 17.68 16.47 -1.85
CA ARG A 46 18.76 17.45 -1.61
C ARG A 46 19.17 17.55 -0.15
N ARG A 47 18.24 17.35 0.77
CA ARG A 47 18.48 17.37 2.20
C ARG A 47 18.81 15.99 2.77
N ASN A 48 19.00 14.97 1.92
CA ASN A 48 19.34 13.59 2.28
C ASN A 48 18.32 12.86 3.15
N TYR A 49 17.05 13.25 3.12
CA TYR A 49 15.97 12.48 3.77
C TYR A 49 15.58 11.25 2.98
N ILE A 50 15.70 11.31 1.65
CA ILE A 50 15.40 10.22 0.73
C ILE A 50 16.47 10.10 -0.34
N THR A 51 16.52 8.96 -0.99
CA THR A 51 17.40 8.68 -2.12
C THR A 51 16.66 7.91 -3.20
N GLU A 52 17.18 7.90 -4.40
CA GLU A 52 16.69 7.05 -5.49
C GLU A 52 17.44 5.73 -5.49
N ILE A 53 16.74 4.65 -5.75
CA ILE A 53 17.27 3.29 -5.91
C ILE A 53 16.76 2.65 -7.21
N GLU A 54 17.37 1.54 -7.61
CA GLU A 54 17.03 0.81 -8.84
C GLU A 54 16.95 1.71 -10.07
N ASN A 55 18.04 2.44 -10.35
CA ASN A 55 18.15 3.37 -11.49
C ASN A 55 17.05 4.45 -11.51
N GLY A 56 16.67 4.95 -10.35
CA GLY A 56 15.69 6.02 -10.21
C GLY A 56 14.23 5.57 -10.27
N ARG A 57 13.96 4.26 -10.31
CA ARG A 57 12.57 3.75 -10.34
C ARG A 57 11.82 3.97 -9.03
N TYR A 58 12.55 3.96 -7.91
CA TYR A 58 11.97 4.08 -6.58
C TYR A 58 12.69 5.14 -5.76
N PHE A 59 11.95 5.76 -4.86
CA PHE A 59 12.47 6.53 -3.73
C PHE A 59 12.48 5.66 -2.48
N ALA A 60 13.49 5.83 -1.65
CA ALA A 60 13.67 5.11 -0.39
C ALA A 60 14.32 6.00 0.66
N THR A 61 14.27 5.60 1.92
CA THR A 61 14.93 6.34 3.02
C THR A 61 16.44 6.21 2.97
N ASP A 62 16.96 5.12 2.44
CA ASP A 62 18.39 4.92 2.19
C ASP A 62 18.65 3.97 1.02
N LYS A 63 19.90 3.94 0.57
CA LYS A 63 20.32 3.14 -0.60
C LYS A 63 20.32 1.62 -0.39
N PHE A 64 20.20 1.16 0.85
CA PHE A 64 20.19 -0.28 1.18
C PHE A 64 18.78 -0.84 1.25
N CYS A 65 17.76 0.00 1.19
CA CYS A 65 16.38 -0.46 1.13
C CYS A 65 16.14 -1.34 -0.11
N LYS A 66 15.35 -2.38 0.07
CA LYS A 66 14.92 -3.28 -1.01
C LYS A 66 13.43 -3.20 -1.21
N VAL A 67 13.00 -3.31 -2.46
CA VAL A 67 11.60 -3.42 -2.81
C VAL A 67 11.08 -4.78 -2.37
N ASP A 68 10.04 -4.78 -1.53
CA ASP A 68 9.31 -5.98 -1.13
C ASP A 68 8.12 -6.16 -2.08
N PRO A 69 8.08 -7.22 -2.89
CA PRO A 69 6.97 -7.46 -3.83
C PRO A 69 5.60 -7.53 -3.15
N ARG A 70 5.52 -8.13 -1.98
CA ARG A 70 4.28 -8.26 -1.20
C ARG A 70 3.75 -6.89 -0.76
N MET A 71 4.62 -6.04 -0.25
CA MET A 71 4.24 -4.68 0.12
C MET A 71 3.87 -3.84 -1.11
N GLN A 72 4.54 -4.03 -2.25
CA GLN A 72 4.18 -3.36 -3.50
C GLN A 72 2.76 -3.72 -3.96
N GLU A 73 2.39 -4.98 -3.90
CA GLU A 73 1.04 -5.42 -4.24
C GLU A 73 -0.01 -4.83 -3.30
N ALA A 74 0.28 -4.79 -2.00
CA ALA A 74 -0.59 -4.14 -1.02
C ALA A 74 -0.73 -2.63 -1.28
N LEU A 75 0.36 -1.96 -1.64
CA LEU A 75 0.34 -0.55 -2.02
C LEU A 75 -0.52 -0.30 -3.26
N TRP A 76 -0.43 -1.13 -4.28
CA TRP A 76 -1.28 -0.99 -5.47
C TRP A 76 -2.77 -1.06 -5.13
N VAL A 77 -3.13 -1.91 -4.18
CA VAL A 77 -4.53 -1.98 -3.69
C VAL A 77 -4.89 -0.73 -2.90
N LEU A 78 -4.04 -0.27 -1.98
CA LEU A 78 -4.26 0.96 -1.22
C LEU A 78 -4.51 2.17 -2.14
N LEU A 79 -3.73 2.27 -3.22
CA LEU A 79 -3.82 3.38 -4.18
C LEU A 79 -5.20 3.48 -4.85
N GLN A 80 -5.95 2.38 -4.95
CA GLN A 80 -7.31 2.40 -5.48
C GLN A 80 -8.28 3.19 -4.58
N PHE A 81 -7.94 3.34 -3.31
CA PHE A 81 -8.73 4.06 -2.30
C PHE A 81 -8.16 5.43 -1.95
N ALA A 82 -7.01 5.82 -2.51
CA ALA A 82 -6.26 7.01 -2.09
C ALA A 82 -7.10 8.30 -2.07
N GLU A 83 -7.99 8.49 -3.04
CA GLU A 83 -8.85 9.68 -3.13
C GLU A 83 -10.03 9.65 -2.13
N GLN A 84 -10.28 8.51 -1.49
CA GLN A 84 -11.40 8.30 -0.57
C GLN A 84 -10.97 8.30 0.90
N ILE A 85 -9.68 8.36 1.16
CA ILE A 85 -9.12 8.29 2.52
C ILE A 85 -8.20 9.47 2.80
N SER A 86 -8.08 9.85 4.08
CA SER A 86 -7.12 10.86 4.50
C SER A 86 -5.68 10.35 4.35
N PRO A 87 -4.72 11.21 3.96
CA PRO A 87 -3.30 10.84 3.90
C PRO A 87 -2.72 10.33 5.23
N ASN A 88 -3.35 10.65 6.35
CA ASN A 88 -2.97 10.19 7.68
C ASN A 88 -3.69 8.91 8.13
N ALA A 89 -4.64 8.42 7.34
CA ALA A 89 -5.53 7.33 7.73
C ALA A 89 -5.04 5.95 7.29
N HIS A 90 -3.76 5.79 6.99
CA HIS A 90 -3.19 4.50 6.63
C HIS A 90 -1.77 4.34 7.17
N HIS A 91 -1.39 3.12 7.46
CA HIS A 91 -0.06 2.75 7.96
C HIS A 91 0.22 1.27 7.73
N ALA A 92 1.47 0.84 7.96
CA ALA A 92 1.82 -0.57 7.94
C ALA A 92 1.03 -1.32 9.04
N ALA A 93 0.53 -2.50 8.70
CA ALA A 93 -0.18 -3.36 9.64
C ALA A 93 0.75 -4.40 10.26
N ASP A 94 0.25 -5.09 11.29
CA ASP A 94 0.92 -6.26 11.86
C ASP A 94 0.73 -7.49 10.97
N GLU A 95 1.75 -8.33 10.88
CA GLU A 95 1.65 -9.59 10.14
C GLU A 95 0.47 -10.45 10.62
N PRO A 96 -0.23 -11.16 9.71
CA PRO A 96 0.08 -11.38 8.30
C PRO A 96 -0.41 -10.30 7.34
N ALA A 97 -1.08 -9.26 7.82
CA ALA A 97 -1.50 -8.13 7.00
C ALA A 97 -0.31 -7.21 6.65
N GLN A 98 -0.41 -6.48 5.56
CA GLN A 98 0.62 -5.55 5.11
C GLN A 98 0.26 -4.09 5.43
N ILE A 99 -0.97 -3.68 5.17
CA ILE A 99 -1.41 -2.29 5.32
C ILE A 99 -2.76 -2.26 6.03
N PHE A 100 -2.89 -1.30 6.96
CA PHE A 100 -4.16 -0.89 7.53
C PHE A 100 -4.55 0.48 6.99
N PHE A 101 -5.83 0.68 6.70
CA PHE A 101 -6.38 2.01 6.43
C PHE A 101 -7.79 2.18 6.99
N LEU A 102 -8.15 3.43 7.24
CA LEU A 102 -9.47 3.80 7.76
C LEU A 102 -10.26 4.54 6.67
N LYS A 103 -11.44 4.05 6.34
CA LYS A 103 -12.38 4.66 5.40
C LYS A 103 -13.77 4.68 6.01
N GLU A 104 -14.37 5.87 6.11
CA GLU A 104 -15.73 6.02 6.67
C GLU A 104 -15.91 5.36 8.06
N LYS A 105 -14.91 5.49 8.92
CA LYS A 105 -14.86 4.88 10.27
C LYS A 105 -14.81 3.35 10.30
N ILE A 106 -14.55 2.72 9.17
CA ILE A 106 -14.33 1.28 9.05
C ILE A 106 -12.84 1.04 8.82
N GLY A 107 -12.24 0.16 9.61
CA GLY A 107 -10.87 -0.30 9.43
C GLY A 107 -10.79 -1.36 8.34
N TYR A 108 -9.80 -1.24 7.47
CA TYR A 108 -9.49 -2.23 6.44
C TYR A 108 -8.06 -2.71 6.62
N GLU A 109 -7.86 -4.00 6.54
CA GLU A 109 -6.52 -4.59 6.42
C GLU A 109 -6.36 -5.24 5.06
N ILE A 110 -5.25 -4.94 4.39
CA ILE A 110 -4.86 -5.55 3.12
C ILE A 110 -3.91 -6.71 3.44
N VAL A 111 -4.29 -7.89 3.01
CA VAL A 111 -3.55 -9.15 3.23
C VAL A 111 -3.21 -9.75 1.88
N VAL A 112 -1.93 -9.77 1.52
CA VAL A 112 -1.47 -10.38 0.28
C VAL A 112 -1.16 -11.86 0.54
N LEU A 113 -1.83 -12.75 -0.21
CA LEU A 113 -1.67 -14.19 -0.11
C LEU A 113 -1.16 -14.76 -1.43
N TYR A 114 -0.12 -15.56 -1.35
CA TYR A 114 0.41 -16.34 -2.47
C TYR A 114 -0.10 -17.77 -2.41
N ASP A 115 0.19 -18.56 -3.43
CA ASP A 115 -0.16 -19.98 -3.46
C ASP A 115 0.33 -20.70 -2.19
N GLN A 116 -0.54 -21.56 -1.62
CA GLN A 116 -0.29 -22.33 -0.40
C GLN A 116 -0.23 -21.50 0.91
N GLU A 117 -0.61 -20.22 0.87
CA GLU A 117 -0.64 -19.33 2.05
C GLU A 117 -2.04 -19.14 2.66
N ASP A 118 -3.01 -19.95 2.26
CA ASP A 118 -4.37 -19.93 2.81
C ASP A 118 -4.42 -20.04 4.35
N HIS A 119 -3.45 -20.76 4.93
CA HIS A 119 -3.32 -20.91 6.38
C HIS A 119 -3.05 -19.60 7.12
N LEU A 120 -2.52 -18.56 6.45
CA LEU A 120 -2.24 -17.28 7.09
C LEU A 120 -3.52 -16.56 7.53
N VAL A 121 -4.66 -16.85 6.93
CA VAL A 121 -5.95 -16.28 7.31
C VAL A 121 -6.30 -16.62 8.77
N ALA A 122 -5.92 -17.79 9.24
CA ALA A 122 -6.15 -18.22 10.62
C ALA A 122 -5.38 -17.38 11.66
N LEU A 123 -4.34 -16.66 11.25
CA LEU A 123 -3.55 -15.80 12.12
C LEU A 123 -4.14 -14.39 12.26
N LEU A 124 -5.14 -14.04 11.47
CA LEU A 124 -5.81 -12.75 11.54
C LEU A 124 -6.66 -12.66 12.82
N GLN A 125 -6.70 -11.47 13.41
CA GLN A 125 -7.47 -11.19 14.61
C GLN A 125 -8.54 -10.15 14.29
N PRO A 126 -9.69 -10.56 13.72
CA PRO A 126 -10.72 -9.64 13.32
C PRO A 126 -11.30 -8.90 14.52
N GLN A 127 -11.42 -7.58 14.39
CA GLN A 127 -12.02 -6.71 15.38
C GLN A 127 -13.39 -6.21 14.89
N ARG A 128 -14.18 -5.68 15.80
CA ARG A 128 -15.46 -5.06 15.46
C ARG A 128 -15.25 -3.89 14.49
N LYS A 129 -16.09 -3.81 13.46
CA LYS A 129 -16.01 -2.79 12.38
C LYS A 129 -14.72 -2.87 11.54
N MET A 130 -14.20 -4.07 11.36
CA MET A 130 -13.12 -4.32 10.42
C MET A 130 -13.62 -5.04 9.17
N LYS A 131 -12.87 -4.83 8.09
CA LYS A 131 -12.99 -5.57 6.83
C LYS A 131 -11.60 -5.98 6.35
N TYR A 132 -11.53 -7.08 5.61
CA TYR A 132 -10.30 -7.51 4.98
C TYR A 132 -10.38 -7.37 3.47
N ILE A 133 -9.25 -7.03 2.86
CA ILE A 133 -9.04 -7.11 1.43
C ILE A 133 -7.94 -8.13 1.21
N PHE A 134 -8.31 -9.30 0.70
CA PHE A 134 -7.36 -10.34 0.35
C PHE A 134 -6.89 -10.15 -1.08
N VAL A 135 -5.61 -9.89 -1.26
CA VAL A 135 -4.97 -9.88 -2.59
C VAL A 135 -4.57 -11.31 -2.90
N ILE A 136 -5.20 -11.89 -3.90
CA ILE A 136 -5.11 -13.33 -4.20
C ILE A 136 -4.63 -13.55 -5.63
N PRO A 137 -3.99 -14.70 -5.93
CA PRO A 137 -3.47 -14.99 -7.27
C PRO A 137 -4.58 -15.07 -8.34
N ASN A 138 -5.72 -15.63 -7.98
CA ASN A 138 -6.90 -15.81 -8.84
C ASN A 138 -8.14 -16.09 -7.99
N LEU A 139 -9.32 -16.03 -8.59
CA LEU A 139 -10.57 -16.24 -7.85
C LEU A 139 -10.77 -17.68 -7.33
N GLU A 140 -10.19 -18.68 -7.99
CA GLU A 140 -10.28 -20.06 -7.53
C GLU A 140 -9.58 -20.23 -6.17
N PHE A 141 -8.57 -19.44 -5.87
CA PHE A 141 -7.89 -19.42 -4.58
C PHE A 141 -8.84 -19.00 -3.45
N ALA A 142 -9.81 -18.14 -3.72
CA ALA A 142 -10.78 -17.70 -2.72
C ALA A 142 -11.59 -18.87 -2.11
N ASP A 143 -11.89 -19.88 -2.91
CA ASP A 143 -12.65 -21.06 -2.48
C ASP A 143 -11.89 -21.92 -1.45
N GLN A 144 -10.58 -21.75 -1.35
CA GLN A 144 -9.72 -22.47 -0.39
C GLN A 144 -9.65 -21.76 0.97
N LEU A 145 -10.08 -20.48 1.05
CA LEU A 145 -9.92 -19.66 2.24
C LEU A 145 -11.02 -19.94 3.26
N GLN A 146 -10.62 -20.14 4.51
CA GLN A 146 -11.51 -20.10 5.66
C GLN A 146 -11.61 -18.66 6.15
N LEU A 147 -12.58 -17.91 5.60
CA LEU A 147 -12.71 -16.50 5.86
C LEU A 147 -13.08 -16.21 7.32
N PRO A 148 -12.58 -15.11 7.91
CA PRO A 148 -13.03 -14.65 9.22
C PRO A 148 -14.49 -14.16 9.15
N ASP A 149 -15.14 -14.13 10.31
CA ASP A 149 -16.56 -13.68 10.44
C ASP A 149 -16.67 -12.14 10.38
N VAL A 150 -16.14 -11.55 9.31
CA VAL A 150 -16.24 -10.12 8.98
C VAL A 150 -16.33 -9.99 7.46
N PRO A 151 -16.86 -8.88 6.94
CA PRO A 151 -16.92 -8.69 5.49
C PRO A 151 -15.54 -8.70 4.85
N CYS A 152 -15.41 -9.43 3.75
CA CYS A 152 -14.16 -9.57 2.99
C CYS A 152 -14.35 -9.11 1.55
N LEU A 153 -13.29 -8.56 0.97
CA LEU A 153 -13.17 -8.29 -0.45
C LEU A 153 -11.97 -9.06 -0.98
N PHE A 154 -12.06 -9.47 -2.22
CA PHE A 154 -10.94 -10.07 -2.94
C PHE A 154 -10.43 -9.10 -3.99
N ALA A 155 -9.12 -8.96 -4.07
CA ALA A 155 -8.43 -8.16 -5.07
C ALA A 155 -7.56 -9.07 -5.92
N VAL A 156 -7.72 -9.00 -7.23
CA VAL A 156 -6.87 -9.69 -8.20
C VAL A 156 -6.14 -8.64 -9.02
N ILE A 157 -4.82 -8.74 -9.06
CA ILE A 157 -3.97 -7.85 -9.85
C ILE A 157 -4.00 -8.33 -11.29
N GLU A 158 -4.49 -7.48 -12.19
CA GLU A 158 -4.57 -7.79 -13.61
C GLU A 158 -3.17 -7.70 -14.25
N PRO A 159 -2.83 -8.66 -15.13
CA PRO A 159 -1.59 -8.58 -15.87
C PRO A 159 -1.58 -7.37 -16.80
N GLY A 160 -0.45 -6.68 -16.92
CA GLY A 160 -0.31 -5.51 -17.79
C GLY A 160 1.07 -4.89 -17.67
N ASP A 161 1.36 -3.97 -18.56
CA ASP A 161 2.67 -3.29 -18.65
C ASP A 161 2.67 -1.91 -17.98
N THR A 162 1.62 -1.57 -17.25
CA THR A 162 1.52 -0.29 -16.55
C THR A 162 2.29 -0.32 -15.23
N GLU A 163 2.91 0.79 -14.87
CA GLU A 163 3.68 0.93 -13.62
C GLU A 163 2.84 0.63 -12.38
N ILE A 164 1.57 1.08 -12.39
CA ILE A 164 0.57 0.72 -11.39
C ILE A 164 -0.47 -0.15 -12.08
N PRO A 165 -0.55 -1.46 -11.76
CA PRO A 165 -1.46 -2.36 -12.43
C PRO A 165 -2.92 -2.05 -12.11
N GLN A 166 -3.81 -2.47 -12.99
CA GLN A 166 -5.24 -2.48 -12.75
C GLN A 166 -5.59 -3.59 -11.77
N ILE A 167 -6.55 -3.33 -10.90
CA ILE A 167 -7.01 -4.29 -9.89
C ILE A 167 -8.50 -4.49 -10.04
N SER A 168 -8.91 -5.76 -10.08
CA SER A 168 -10.31 -6.16 -10.07
C SER A 168 -10.72 -6.57 -8.66
N PHE A 169 -11.84 -6.04 -8.19
CA PHE A 169 -12.39 -6.35 -6.87
C PHE A 169 -13.63 -7.21 -6.96
N TYR A 170 -13.75 -8.15 -6.02
CA TYR A 170 -14.87 -9.08 -5.90
C TYR A 170 -15.31 -9.15 -4.44
N SER A 171 -16.60 -9.28 -4.18
CA SER A 171 -17.13 -9.56 -2.84
C SER A 171 -17.26 -11.07 -2.61
N ASP A 172 -17.17 -11.48 -1.34
CA ASP A 172 -17.50 -12.83 -0.90
C ASP A 172 -19.01 -13.12 -0.99
#